data_819ae832bb55ee67821c9aa42b5fe4e8
#
_entry.id   819ae832bb55ee67821c9aa42b5fe4e8
#
_cell.length_a   1.000
_cell.length_b   1.000
_cell.length_c   1.000
_cell.angle_alpha   90.00
_cell.angle_beta   90.00
_cell.angle_gamma   90.00
#
_symmetry.space_group_name_H-M   'P 1'
#
loop_
_entity.id
_entity.type
_entity.pdbx_description
1 polymer ?
#
loop_
_entity_poly.entity_id
_entity_poly.type
_entity_poly.pdbx_seq_one_letter_code
_entity_poly.pdbx_strand_id
1 'polypeptide(L)'
;MSYQSFPWQAGDSRSFEKLAALYLPMLQGKSVLDVGCNAGFFCGWAAFQGAARVRGIDSNPAFIDQAKLWFEDCAFACMSWEDLGPEKYDLILCLSAIHYAKDQQNLLDLLMSRLNPGGLLALELGVAPGEAAEFVPVKRSIDTRFFPTKTKLHAMLAPYTFKYIGPSVGQAGDPLPRYVYHVCNALPLAVLFLDEHYTGKTRTAAAMIKPEIPRLSGDGIYRRIAERKLDAPKALRALISPAPGTGHIDSASVTTAVCEAGLLPQLAGIYAQLANGQDFVLDTYIPEAYREALAGELERAGFFVVNVSLRGVREQAWLRQRPPLGRYEAYMDSLLARSRIDEDAYLAANPDVARAVTEGKLPSGQVHYWFFGKREKRKLKP
;
A
#
# COMPACT_ATOMS: atom_id res chain seq x y z
N MET A 1 -4.63 -2.21 -29.39
CA MET A 1 -4.98 -1.03 -28.58
C MET A 1 -4.34 -1.21 -27.23
N SER A 2 -3.87 -0.14 -26.59
CA SER A 2 -3.32 -0.20 -25.23
C SER A 2 -4.45 -0.21 -24.22
N TYR A 3 -4.31 -1.00 -23.15
CA TYR A 3 -5.26 -0.96 -22.05
C TYR A 3 -4.99 0.26 -21.15
N GLN A 4 -3.73 0.48 -20.76
CA GLN A 4 -3.34 1.60 -19.93
C GLN A 4 -3.14 2.85 -20.78
N SER A 5 -3.56 4.01 -20.23
CA SER A 5 -3.32 5.32 -20.83
C SER A 5 -2.03 5.91 -20.28
N PHE A 6 -1.26 6.53 -21.19
CA PHE A 6 -0.05 7.27 -20.89
C PHE A 6 -0.16 8.67 -21.53
N PRO A 7 0.66 9.67 -21.16
CA PRO A 7 0.58 11.00 -21.74
C PRO A 7 0.67 11.00 -23.27
N TRP A 8 1.42 10.06 -23.83
CA TRP A 8 1.65 9.90 -25.29
C TRP A 8 0.76 8.85 -25.95
N GLN A 9 -0.10 8.15 -25.19
CA GLN A 9 -0.91 7.06 -25.73
C GLN A 9 -2.21 6.90 -24.97
N ALA A 10 -3.31 7.16 -25.65
CA ALA A 10 -4.62 6.84 -25.12
C ALA A 10 -4.81 5.31 -24.99
N GLY A 11 -5.50 4.89 -23.94
CA GLY A 11 -5.87 3.49 -23.68
C GLY A 11 -7.33 3.40 -23.22
N ASP A 12 -7.82 2.18 -23.07
CA ASP A 12 -9.20 1.92 -22.64
C ASP A 12 -9.42 2.26 -21.16
N SER A 13 -8.33 2.33 -20.35
CA SER A 13 -8.36 2.71 -18.94
C SER A 13 -7.79 4.11 -18.75
N ARG A 14 -8.49 4.95 -17.98
CA ARG A 14 -8.03 6.29 -17.57
C ARG A 14 -7.05 6.14 -16.40
N SER A 15 -5.78 5.80 -16.69
CA SER A 15 -4.79 5.34 -15.70
C SER A 15 -4.49 6.38 -14.63
N PHE A 16 -4.38 7.67 -14.97
CA PHE A 16 -4.13 8.75 -14.00
C PHE A 16 -5.32 8.97 -13.07
N GLU A 17 -6.54 8.98 -13.60
CA GLU A 17 -7.73 9.08 -12.78
C GLU A 17 -7.90 7.86 -11.86
N LYS A 18 -7.61 6.66 -12.38
CA LYS A 18 -7.58 5.44 -11.57
C LYS A 18 -6.56 5.57 -10.45
N LEU A 19 -5.33 6.01 -10.75
CA LEU A 19 -4.29 6.22 -9.76
C LEU A 19 -4.75 7.17 -8.65
N ALA A 20 -5.43 8.26 -8.99
CA ALA A 20 -6.00 9.19 -8.02
C ALA A 20 -7.04 8.51 -7.12
N ALA A 21 -7.92 7.68 -7.70
CA ALA A 21 -8.98 6.97 -6.97
C ALA A 21 -8.44 5.90 -6.01
N LEU A 22 -7.22 5.36 -6.25
CA LEU A 22 -6.62 4.31 -5.41
C LEU A 22 -6.24 4.79 -4.01
N TYR A 23 -6.00 6.08 -3.78
CA TYR A 23 -5.60 6.63 -2.48
C TYR A 23 -4.43 5.87 -1.83
N LEU A 24 -3.41 5.53 -2.62
CA LEU A 24 -2.27 4.75 -2.16
C LEU A 24 -1.41 5.54 -1.15
N PRO A 25 -0.77 4.85 -0.19
CA PRO A 25 0.16 5.47 0.76
C PRO A 25 1.46 5.92 0.07
N MET A 26 2.32 6.61 0.82
CA MET A 26 3.69 6.89 0.39
C MET A 26 4.48 5.59 0.27
N LEU A 27 5.28 5.47 -0.80
CA LEU A 27 6.00 4.23 -1.13
C LEU A 27 7.52 4.33 -0.95
N GLN A 28 8.02 5.45 -0.42
CA GLN A 28 9.45 5.60 -0.16
C GLN A 28 10.00 4.41 0.66
N GLY A 29 10.98 3.71 0.10
CA GLY A 29 11.62 2.56 0.73
C GLY A 29 10.78 1.27 0.80
N LYS A 30 9.57 1.25 0.23
CA LYS A 30 8.64 0.12 0.26
C LYS A 30 8.89 -0.87 -0.88
N SER A 31 8.43 -2.10 -0.70
CA SER A 31 8.38 -3.12 -1.74
C SER A 31 6.96 -3.23 -2.32
N VAL A 32 6.86 -3.22 -3.66
CA VAL A 32 5.58 -3.17 -4.39
C VAL A 32 5.50 -4.33 -5.39
N LEU A 33 4.34 -4.99 -5.44
CA LEU A 33 3.96 -5.95 -6.47
C LEU A 33 2.72 -5.44 -7.19
N ASP A 34 2.75 -5.41 -8.52
CA ASP A 34 1.59 -5.14 -9.38
C ASP A 34 1.20 -6.41 -10.14
N VAL A 35 0.01 -6.94 -9.84
CA VAL A 35 -0.50 -8.20 -10.40
C VAL A 35 -1.46 -7.91 -11.55
N GLY A 36 -1.09 -8.35 -12.75
CA GLY A 36 -1.73 -7.91 -13.99
C GLY A 36 -1.24 -6.51 -14.36
N CYS A 37 0.08 -6.28 -14.31
CA CYS A 37 0.69 -4.96 -14.41
C CYS A 37 0.56 -4.31 -15.80
N ASN A 38 0.14 -5.07 -16.83
CA ASN A 38 0.06 -4.61 -18.21
C ASN A 38 1.36 -3.93 -18.65
N ALA A 39 1.30 -2.72 -19.23
CA ALA A 39 2.47 -1.95 -19.66
C ALA A 39 3.21 -1.21 -18.52
N GLY A 40 2.92 -1.51 -17.26
CA GLY A 40 3.71 -1.09 -16.10
C GLY A 40 3.42 0.31 -15.55
N PHE A 41 2.31 0.94 -15.90
CA PHE A 41 1.98 2.31 -15.45
C PHE A 41 2.08 2.48 -13.93
N PHE A 42 1.49 1.56 -13.16
CA PHE A 42 1.49 1.64 -11.70
C PHE A 42 2.85 1.25 -11.10
N CYS A 43 3.59 0.36 -11.75
CA CYS A 43 4.97 0.07 -11.39
C CYS A 43 5.85 1.31 -11.54
N GLY A 44 5.78 2.01 -12.68
CA GLY A 44 6.50 3.26 -12.90
C GLY A 44 6.15 4.34 -11.87
N TRP A 45 4.88 4.44 -11.50
CA TRP A 45 4.47 5.35 -10.43
C TRP A 45 5.05 4.97 -9.06
N ALA A 46 5.09 3.67 -8.74
CA ALA A 46 5.69 3.20 -7.49
C ALA A 46 7.20 3.51 -7.43
N ALA A 47 7.92 3.29 -8.52
CA ALA A 47 9.34 3.64 -8.64
C ALA A 47 9.55 5.15 -8.52
N PHE A 48 8.72 5.97 -9.19
CA PHE A 48 8.72 7.42 -9.08
C PHE A 48 8.55 7.91 -7.64
N GLN A 49 7.76 7.22 -6.82
CA GLN A 49 7.60 7.51 -5.39
C GLN A 49 8.77 7.03 -4.51
N GLY A 50 9.80 6.44 -5.08
CA GLY A 50 10.98 5.97 -4.35
C GLY A 50 10.78 4.62 -3.66
N ALA A 51 9.91 3.76 -4.19
CA ALA A 51 9.83 2.37 -3.73
C ALA A 51 11.19 1.69 -3.90
N ALA A 52 11.63 0.96 -2.87
CA ALA A 52 12.93 0.29 -2.88
C ALA A 52 12.97 -0.91 -3.82
N ARG A 53 11.82 -1.54 -4.05
CA ARG A 53 11.66 -2.67 -4.95
C ARG A 53 10.28 -2.64 -5.59
N VAL A 54 10.23 -2.68 -6.92
CA VAL A 54 8.98 -2.76 -7.68
C VAL A 54 9.03 -3.97 -8.59
N ARG A 55 8.01 -4.82 -8.51
CA ARG A 55 7.82 -5.96 -9.39
C ARG A 55 6.44 -5.92 -10.04
N GLY A 56 6.41 -6.05 -11.36
CA GLY A 56 5.18 -6.23 -12.14
C GLY A 56 5.11 -7.63 -12.73
N ILE A 57 3.96 -8.28 -12.69
CA ILE A 57 3.71 -9.54 -13.38
C ILE A 57 2.47 -9.42 -14.28
N ASP A 58 2.55 -10.04 -15.44
CA ASP A 58 1.44 -10.16 -16.38
C ASP A 58 1.64 -11.44 -17.22
N SER A 59 0.59 -12.08 -17.64
CA SER A 59 0.65 -13.27 -18.50
C SER A 59 0.90 -12.95 -19.97
N ASN A 60 0.73 -11.68 -20.38
CA ASN A 60 0.94 -11.24 -21.75
C ASN A 60 2.38 -10.78 -21.96
N PRO A 61 3.19 -11.51 -22.79
CA PRO A 61 4.59 -11.15 -23.01
C PRO A 61 4.75 -9.79 -23.68
N ALA A 62 3.83 -9.37 -24.54
CA ALA A 62 3.93 -8.08 -25.22
C ALA A 62 3.79 -6.90 -24.25
N PHE A 63 2.96 -7.02 -23.20
CA PHE A 63 2.86 -6.02 -22.16
C PHE A 63 4.11 -5.96 -21.30
N ILE A 64 4.67 -7.11 -20.96
CA ILE A 64 5.90 -7.19 -20.18
C ILE A 64 7.10 -6.64 -20.95
N ASP A 65 7.21 -6.91 -22.25
CA ASP A 65 8.26 -6.33 -23.09
C ASP A 65 8.17 -4.81 -23.13
N GLN A 66 6.93 -4.29 -23.23
CA GLN A 66 6.67 -2.85 -23.21
C GLN A 66 7.00 -2.24 -21.85
N ALA A 67 6.59 -2.87 -20.76
CA ALA A 67 6.87 -2.41 -19.41
C ALA A 67 8.37 -2.34 -19.10
N LYS A 68 9.14 -3.36 -19.52
CA LYS A 68 10.61 -3.38 -19.41
C LYS A 68 11.28 -2.27 -20.19
N LEU A 69 10.71 -1.92 -21.35
CA LEU A 69 11.26 -0.85 -22.18
C LEU A 69 11.11 0.53 -21.52
N TRP A 70 10.03 0.75 -20.78
CA TRP A 70 9.68 2.07 -20.25
C TRP A 70 10.18 2.30 -18.83
N PHE A 71 10.25 1.24 -18.03
CA PHE A 71 10.52 1.34 -16.59
C PHE A 71 11.68 0.42 -16.20
N GLU A 72 12.89 0.83 -16.59
CA GLU A 72 14.14 0.07 -16.38
C GLU A 72 14.43 -0.20 -14.90
N ASP A 73 13.97 0.68 -14.00
CA ASP A 73 14.14 0.54 -12.55
C ASP A 73 13.17 -0.47 -11.90
N CYS A 74 12.27 -1.08 -12.69
CA CYS A 74 11.30 -2.05 -12.22
C CYS A 74 11.62 -3.46 -12.73
N ALA A 75 11.34 -4.47 -11.90
CA ALA A 75 11.45 -5.87 -12.30
C ALA A 75 10.13 -6.35 -12.91
N PHE A 76 10.16 -6.88 -14.15
CA PHE A 76 8.99 -7.42 -14.82
C PHE A 76 9.15 -8.88 -15.19
N ALA A 77 8.10 -9.69 -14.97
CA ALA A 77 8.07 -11.10 -15.34
C ALA A 77 6.78 -11.46 -16.08
N CYS A 78 6.95 -12.17 -17.23
CA CYS A 78 5.82 -12.80 -17.90
C CYS A 78 5.51 -14.13 -17.20
N MET A 79 4.49 -14.11 -16.34
CA MET A 79 4.12 -15.26 -15.53
C MET A 79 2.69 -15.16 -15.02
N SER A 80 2.14 -16.29 -14.60
CA SER A 80 0.88 -16.33 -13.89
C SER A 80 1.06 -15.95 -12.40
N TRP A 81 0.00 -15.50 -11.76
CA TRP A 81 0.00 -15.27 -10.31
C TRP A 81 0.11 -16.56 -9.50
N GLU A 82 -0.34 -17.71 -10.05
CA GLU A 82 -0.16 -19.01 -9.41
C GLU A 82 1.32 -19.39 -9.22
N ASP A 83 2.21 -18.80 -10.03
CA ASP A 83 3.66 -19.04 -9.99
C ASP A 83 4.39 -18.05 -9.05
N LEU A 84 3.67 -17.21 -8.29
CA LEU A 84 4.26 -16.28 -7.35
C LEU A 84 5.04 -17.04 -6.26
N GLY A 85 6.33 -16.73 -6.14
CA GLY A 85 7.20 -17.23 -5.09
C GLY A 85 6.80 -16.76 -3.67
N PRO A 86 7.57 -17.12 -2.64
CA PRO A 86 7.27 -16.82 -1.24
C PRO A 86 7.57 -15.37 -0.83
N GLU A 87 8.06 -14.56 -1.76
CA GLU A 87 8.41 -13.16 -1.48
C GLU A 87 7.22 -12.36 -0.98
N LYS A 88 7.49 -11.42 -0.07
CA LYS A 88 6.48 -10.56 0.52
C LYS A 88 6.69 -9.09 0.13
N TYR A 89 5.59 -8.34 0.21
CA TYR A 89 5.52 -6.96 -0.26
C TYR A 89 4.78 -6.06 0.74
N ASP A 90 5.15 -4.79 0.79
CA ASP A 90 4.47 -3.79 1.60
C ASP A 90 3.19 -3.28 0.92
N LEU A 91 3.17 -3.29 -0.41
CA LEU A 91 1.99 -2.99 -1.22
C LEU A 91 1.83 -4.02 -2.32
N ILE A 92 0.63 -4.55 -2.46
CA ILE A 92 0.22 -5.33 -3.63
C ILE A 92 -0.91 -4.58 -4.33
N LEU A 93 -0.79 -4.44 -5.64
CA LEU A 93 -1.83 -3.91 -6.51
C LEU A 93 -2.49 -5.07 -7.25
N CYS A 94 -3.83 -5.17 -7.17
CA CYS A 94 -4.64 -6.07 -7.98
C CYS A 94 -5.77 -5.25 -8.61
N LEU A 95 -5.46 -4.65 -9.75
CA LEU A 95 -6.30 -3.64 -10.38
C LEU A 95 -6.95 -4.18 -11.64
N SER A 96 -8.26 -4.34 -11.61
CA SER A 96 -9.04 -4.92 -12.72
C SER A 96 -8.54 -6.32 -13.15
N ALA A 97 -8.01 -7.12 -12.24
CA ALA A 97 -7.38 -8.39 -12.55
C ALA A 97 -8.09 -9.61 -11.94
N ILE A 98 -8.64 -9.49 -10.73
CA ILE A 98 -9.17 -10.62 -9.96
C ILE A 98 -10.25 -11.44 -10.69
N HIS A 99 -11.06 -10.82 -11.55
CA HIS A 99 -12.11 -11.50 -12.31
C HIS A 99 -11.60 -12.41 -13.44
N TYR A 100 -10.28 -12.40 -13.69
CA TYR A 100 -9.63 -13.37 -14.60
C TYR A 100 -9.24 -14.66 -13.88
N ALA A 101 -9.20 -14.66 -12.54
CA ALA A 101 -8.90 -15.85 -11.77
C ALA A 101 -10.04 -16.89 -11.89
N LYS A 102 -9.67 -18.17 -12.00
CA LYS A 102 -10.63 -19.29 -11.96
C LYS A 102 -11.30 -19.37 -10.59
N ASP A 103 -10.52 -19.13 -9.55
CA ASP A 103 -10.97 -19.03 -8.17
C ASP A 103 -10.48 -17.69 -7.58
N GLN A 104 -11.41 -16.76 -7.46
CA GLN A 104 -11.10 -15.40 -6.98
C GLN A 104 -10.77 -15.38 -5.49
N GLN A 105 -11.33 -16.31 -4.69
CA GLN A 105 -10.99 -16.42 -3.26
C GLN A 105 -9.55 -16.91 -3.10
N ASN A 106 -9.17 -17.97 -3.80
CA ASN A 106 -7.80 -18.48 -3.75
C ASN A 106 -6.78 -17.43 -4.19
N LEU A 107 -7.08 -16.64 -5.22
CA LEU A 107 -6.19 -15.54 -5.60
C LEU A 107 -6.11 -14.48 -4.51
N LEU A 108 -7.22 -14.08 -3.92
CA LEU A 108 -7.23 -13.13 -2.80
C LEU A 108 -6.35 -13.65 -1.65
N ASP A 109 -6.56 -14.89 -1.22
CA ASP A 109 -5.83 -15.51 -0.11
C ASP A 109 -4.33 -15.64 -0.43
N LEU A 110 -3.98 -15.97 -1.68
CA LEU A 110 -2.60 -15.98 -2.15
C LEU A 110 -1.97 -14.59 -2.00
N LEU A 111 -2.62 -13.53 -2.51
CA LEU A 111 -2.09 -12.18 -2.43
C LEU A 111 -1.95 -11.70 -0.99
N MET A 112 -2.95 -11.99 -0.14
CA MET A 112 -2.89 -11.66 1.28
C MET A 112 -1.74 -12.39 2.00
N SER A 113 -1.43 -13.63 1.62
CA SER A 113 -0.28 -14.38 2.15
C SER A 113 1.08 -13.78 1.74
N ARG A 114 1.11 -12.95 0.70
CA ARG A 114 2.31 -12.27 0.19
C ARG A 114 2.48 -10.85 0.73
N LEU A 115 1.64 -10.42 1.65
CA LEU A 115 1.85 -9.16 2.36
C LEU A 115 2.86 -9.30 3.50
N ASN A 116 3.71 -8.30 3.65
CA ASN A 116 4.47 -8.07 4.87
C ASN A 116 3.51 -7.79 6.05
N PRO A 117 3.91 -7.97 7.31
CA PRO A 117 3.16 -7.42 8.43
C PRO A 117 2.90 -5.92 8.22
N GLY A 118 1.64 -5.50 8.37
CA GLY A 118 1.22 -4.11 8.06
C GLY A 118 1.19 -3.75 6.57
N GLY A 119 1.40 -4.71 5.68
CA GLY A 119 1.28 -4.51 4.23
C GLY A 119 -0.16 -4.33 3.77
N LEU A 120 -0.33 -3.76 2.58
CA LEU A 120 -1.60 -3.36 2.00
C LEU A 120 -1.84 -4.03 0.65
N LEU A 121 -3.00 -4.61 0.44
CA LEU A 121 -3.53 -4.95 -0.87
C LEU A 121 -4.50 -3.83 -1.32
N ALA A 122 -4.18 -3.12 -2.40
CA ALA A 122 -5.11 -2.25 -3.09
C ALA A 122 -5.85 -3.08 -4.15
N LEU A 123 -7.11 -3.39 -3.86
CA LEU A 123 -7.98 -4.19 -4.71
C LEU A 123 -8.96 -3.28 -5.45
N GLU A 124 -8.90 -3.27 -6.79
CA GLU A 124 -9.87 -2.57 -7.63
C GLU A 124 -10.58 -3.55 -8.55
N LEU A 125 -11.90 -3.59 -8.47
CA LEU A 125 -12.71 -4.56 -9.19
C LEU A 125 -14.09 -4.03 -9.55
N GLY A 126 -14.71 -4.66 -10.57
CA GLY A 126 -16.13 -4.51 -10.85
C GLY A 126 -16.97 -5.27 -9.82
N VAL A 127 -18.11 -4.70 -9.45
CA VAL A 127 -19.07 -5.32 -8.53
C VAL A 127 -20.41 -5.46 -9.26
N ALA A 128 -20.92 -6.68 -9.31
CA ALA A 128 -22.20 -6.96 -9.96
C ALA A 128 -23.38 -6.50 -9.08
N PRO A 129 -24.50 -6.10 -9.68
CA PRO A 129 -25.72 -5.82 -8.94
C PRO A 129 -26.27 -7.12 -8.32
N GLY A 130 -26.98 -7.01 -7.22
CA GLY A 130 -27.62 -8.11 -6.48
C GLY A 130 -27.30 -8.08 -4.99
N GLU A 131 -28.19 -8.67 -4.19
CA GLU A 131 -28.07 -8.74 -2.74
C GLU A 131 -27.55 -10.09 -2.24
N ALA A 132 -27.74 -11.17 -3.03
CA ALA A 132 -27.25 -12.51 -2.70
C ALA A 132 -25.71 -12.56 -2.71
N ALA A 133 -25.12 -13.43 -1.86
CA ALA A 133 -23.68 -13.63 -1.80
C ALA A 133 -23.20 -14.57 -2.94
N GLU A 134 -23.18 -14.08 -4.16
CA GLU A 134 -22.88 -14.88 -5.35
C GLU A 134 -21.96 -14.18 -6.35
N PHE A 135 -21.44 -14.98 -7.29
CA PHE A 135 -20.76 -14.47 -8.48
C PHE A 135 -21.76 -14.44 -9.65
N VAL A 136 -21.86 -13.29 -10.30
CA VAL A 136 -22.77 -13.06 -11.44
C VAL A 136 -21.97 -13.08 -12.74
N PRO A 137 -22.38 -13.88 -13.75
CA PRO A 137 -21.75 -13.82 -15.07
C PRO A 137 -22.16 -12.51 -15.78
N VAL A 138 -21.16 -11.74 -16.21
CA VAL A 138 -21.35 -10.46 -16.89
C VAL A 138 -20.69 -10.52 -18.26
N LYS A 139 -21.50 -10.26 -19.28
CA LYS A 139 -21.03 -10.14 -20.67
C LYS A 139 -20.37 -8.78 -20.87
N ARG A 140 -19.12 -8.80 -21.24
CA ARG A 140 -18.34 -7.61 -21.62
C ARG A 140 -18.15 -7.59 -23.15
N SER A 141 -17.55 -6.55 -23.68
CA SER A 141 -17.26 -6.43 -25.11
C SER A 141 -16.32 -7.53 -25.64
N ILE A 142 -15.45 -8.06 -24.79
CA ILE A 142 -14.39 -9.01 -25.18
C ILE A 142 -14.64 -10.45 -24.70
N ASP A 143 -15.39 -10.64 -23.60
CA ASP A 143 -15.65 -11.98 -23.02
C ASP A 143 -16.82 -11.94 -22.04
N THR A 144 -17.05 -13.08 -21.37
CA THR A 144 -17.96 -13.18 -20.22
C THR A 144 -17.14 -13.59 -19.01
N ARG A 145 -17.24 -12.81 -17.91
CA ARG A 145 -16.54 -13.07 -16.65
C ARG A 145 -17.50 -13.04 -15.47
N PHE A 146 -17.07 -13.67 -14.39
CA PHE A 146 -17.82 -13.70 -13.14
C PHE A 146 -17.35 -12.56 -12.23
N PHE A 147 -18.31 -11.79 -11.73
CA PHE A 147 -18.04 -10.70 -10.80
C PHE A 147 -18.81 -10.94 -9.51
N PRO A 148 -18.22 -10.65 -8.34
CA PRO A 148 -18.92 -10.78 -7.08
C PRO A 148 -19.99 -9.69 -6.96
N THR A 149 -21.12 -10.03 -6.34
CA THR A 149 -22.00 -9.04 -5.74
C THR A 149 -21.30 -8.38 -4.54
N LYS A 150 -21.80 -7.24 -4.05
CA LYS A 150 -21.25 -6.59 -2.87
C LYS A 150 -21.23 -7.53 -1.66
N THR A 151 -22.32 -8.28 -1.45
CA THR A 151 -22.43 -9.25 -0.35
C THR A 151 -21.40 -10.38 -0.50
N LYS A 152 -21.19 -10.90 -1.71
CA LYS A 152 -20.16 -11.92 -1.97
C LYS A 152 -18.76 -11.37 -1.73
N LEU A 153 -18.46 -10.15 -2.21
CA LEU A 153 -17.17 -9.51 -2.01
C LEU A 153 -16.88 -9.33 -0.51
N HIS A 154 -17.85 -8.83 0.26
CA HIS A 154 -17.66 -8.65 1.70
C HIS A 154 -17.48 -10.01 2.42
N ALA A 155 -18.15 -11.06 1.97
CA ALA A 155 -17.91 -12.42 2.49
C ALA A 155 -16.49 -12.92 2.18
N MET A 156 -15.95 -12.63 1.00
CA MET A 156 -14.57 -12.95 0.62
C MET A 156 -13.55 -12.17 1.48
N LEU A 157 -13.85 -10.93 1.81
CA LEU A 157 -12.98 -10.04 2.59
C LEU A 157 -13.12 -10.24 4.10
N ALA A 158 -14.15 -10.96 4.58
CA ALA A 158 -14.43 -11.12 6.01
C ALA A 158 -13.27 -11.66 6.87
N PRO A 159 -12.36 -12.53 6.37
CA PRO A 159 -11.18 -12.96 7.13
C PRO A 159 -10.12 -11.85 7.33
N TYR A 160 -10.26 -10.73 6.66
CA TYR A 160 -9.26 -9.66 6.60
C TYR A 160 -9.82 -8.35 7.17
N THR A 161 -8.92 -7.43 7.50
CA THR A 161 -9.31 -6.05 7.76
C THR A 161 -9.41 -5.32 6.43
N PHE A 162 -10.57 -4.73 6.12
CA PHE A 162 -10.74 -4.00 4.86
C PHE A 162 -11.45 -2.66 5.04
N LYS A 163 -11.15 -1.76 4.13
CA LYS A 163 -11.78 -0.43 4.04
C LYS A 163 -12.25 -0.19 2.61
N TYR A 164 -13.51 0.17 2.45
CA TYR A 164 -14.01 0.75 1.20
C TYR A 164 -13.42 2.16 1.02
N ILE A 165 -12.72 2.39 -0.06
CA ILE A 165 -12.07 3.67 -0.37
C ILE A 165 -13.00 4.58 -1.17
N GLY A 166 -13.62 4.03 -2.22
CA GLY A 166 -14.51 4.79 -3.08
C GLY A 166 -14.73 4.15 -4.45
N PRO A 167 -15.47 4.82 -5.33
CA PRO A 167 -15.61 4.40 -6.71
C PRO A 167 -14.29 4.59 -7.47
N SER A 168 -14.04 3.69 -8.40
CA SER A 168 -12.97 3.79 -9.38
C SER A 168 -13.51 4.30 -10.71
N VAL A 169 -12.62 4.41 -11.70
CA VAL A 169 -12.99 4.84 -13.05
C VAL A 169 -13.71 3.72 -13.81
N GLY A 170 -14.73 4.08 -14.58
CA GLY A 170 -15.35 3.16 -15.53
C GLY A 170 -14.37 2.76 -16.62
N GLN A 171 -14.54 1.57 -17.15
CA GLN A 171 -13.70 1.01 -18.22
C GLN A 171 -14.54 0.85 -19.48
N ALA A 172 -13.99 1.25 -20.62
CA ALA A 172 -14.67 1.06 -21.92
C ALA A 172 -14.99 -0.41 -22.15
N GLY A 173 -16.25 -0.70 -22.54
CA GLY A 173 -16.72 -2.06 -22.80
C GLY A 173 -17.00 -2.92 -21.57
N ASP A 174 -16.92 -2.36 -20.36
CA ASP A 174 -17.31 -3.02 -19.11
C ASP A 174 -18.51 -2.29 -18.50
N PRO A 175 -19.67 -2.96 -18.35
CA PRO A 175 -20.90 -2.31 -17.90
C PRO A 175 -20.97 -2.13 -16.37
N LEU A 176 -20.00 -2.65 -15.60
CA LEU A 176 -20.07 -2.66 -14.15
C LEU A 176 -19.40 -1.44 -13.51
N PRO A 177 -19.99 -0.90 -12.44
CA PRO A 177 -19.30 0.05 -11.57
C PRO A 177 -18.10 -0.64 -10.90
N ARG A 178 -17.00 0.12 -10.76
CA ARG A 178 -15.78 -0.35 -10.15
C ARG A 178 -15.51 0.37 -8.86
N TYR A 179 -14.95 -0.37 -7.92
CA TYR A 179 -14.70 0.12 -6.56
C TYR A 179 -13.31 -0.26 -6.10
N VAL A 180 -12.77 0.57 -5.21
CA VAL A 180 -11.47 0.39 -4.58
C VAL A 180 -11.67 -0.02 -3.13
N TYR A 181 -10.96 -1.08 -2.74
CA TYR A 181 -10.84 -1.54 -1.37
C TYR A 181 -9.37 -1.61 -0.97
N HIS A 182 -9.07 -1.16 0.23
CA HIS A 182 -7.80 -1.43 0.88
C HIS A 182 -8.00 -2.62 1.82
N VAL A 183 -7.16 -3.65 1.68
CA VAL A 183 -7.27 -4.89 2.44
C VAL A 183 -5.94 -5.19 3.10
N CYS A 184 -5.95 -5.48 4.40
CA CYS A 184 -4.79 -5.85 5.19
C CYS A 184 -5.05 -7.17 5.90
N ASN A 185 -4.00 -7.88 6.26
CA ASN A 185 -4.16 -8.96 7.22
C ASN A 185 -4.72 -8.38 8.53
N ALA A 186 -5.65 -9.10 9.15
CA ALA A 186 -6.14 -8.72 10.47
C ALA A 186 -4.95 -8.75 11.44
N LEU A 187 -4.53 -7.58 11.87
CA LEU A 187 -3.52 -7.43 12.91
C LEU A 187 -4.22 -7.11 14.22
N PRO A 188 -3.71 -7.60 15.36
CA PRO A 188 -4.21 -7.18 16.66
C PRO A 188 -4.09 -5.66 16.80
N LEU A 189 -5.09 -5.05 17.41
CA LEU A 189 -5.22 -3.60 17.53
C LEU A 189 -4.48 -3.10 18.77
N ALA A 190 -3.60 -2.12 18.59
CA ALA A 190 -3.01 -1.35 19.68
C ALA A 190 -3.59 0.06 19.70
N VAL A 191 -4.46 0.36 20.65
CA VAL A 191 -5.05 1.71 20.85
C VAL A 191 -4.22 2.47 21.87
N LEU A 192 -3.57 3.55 21.46
CA LEU A 192 -2.63 4.30 22.29
C LEU A 192 -3.24 5.61 22.78
N PHE A 193 -3.25 5.81 24.09
CA PHE A 193 -3.56 7.05 24.77
C PHE A 193 -2.28 7.57 25.44
N LEU A 194 -1.53 8.44 24.75
CA LEU A 194 -0.16 8.82 25.09
C LEU A 194 -0.04 10.25 25.62
N ASP A 195 -1.13 10.97 25.79
CA ASP A 195 -1.13 12.37 26.22
C ASP A 195 -0.62 12.56 27.66
N GLU A 196 -0.43 13.80 28.07
CA GLU A 196 0.02 14.17 29.41
C GLU A 196 -0.91 13.66 30.53
N HIS A 197 -0.37 13.65 31.73
CA HIS A 197 -1.18 13.34 32.92
C HIS A 197 -2.36 14.32 33.05
N TYR A 198 -3.44 13.86 33.69
CA TYR A 198 -4.65 14.64 33.93
C TYR A 198 -5.46 15.04 32.68
N THR A 199 -5.14 14.57 31.49
CA THR A 199 -5.95 14.80 30.27
C THR A 199 -7.19 13.94 30.17
N GLY A 200 -7.41 13.04 31.12
CA GLY A 200 -8.57 12.14 31.15
C GLY A 200 -8.40 10.85 30.33
N LYS A 201 -7.17 10.51 29.92
CA LYS A 201 -6.86 9.28 29.14
C LYS A 201 -7.52 8.03 29.66
N THR A 202 -7.27 7.73 30.96
CA THR A 202 -7.77 6.52 31.62
C THR A 202 -9.29 6.46 31.62
N ARG A 203 -9.95 7.59 31.85
CA ARG A 203 -11.43 7.68 31.84
C ARG A 203 -11.96 7.53 30.42
N THR A 204 -11.32 8.17 29.43
CA THR A 204 -11.72 8.09 28.03
C THR A 204 -11.50 6.69 27.48
N ALA A 205 -10.35 6.08 27.74
CA ALA A 205 -10.07 4.71 27.36
C ALA A 205 -11.11 3.73 27.95
N ALA A 206 -11.52 3.93 29.22
CA ALA A 206 -12.55 3.12 29.85
C ALA A 206 -13.93 3.30 29.21
N ALA A 207 -14.24 4.51 28.71
CA ALA A 207 -15.55 4.81 28.12
C ALA A 207 -15.65 4.40 26.64
N MET A 208 -14.55 4.42 25.90
CA MET A 208 -14.54 4.19 24.46
C MET A 208 -14.23 2.74 24.06
N ILE A 209 -13.57 1.98 24.91
CA ILE A 209 -13.07 0.65 24.58
C ILE A 209 -13.85 -0.40 25.37
N LYS A 210 -14.19 -1.49 24.69
CA LYS A 210 -14.91 -2.62 25.30
C LYS A 210 -14.11 -3.20 26.48
N PRO A 211 -14.78 -3.59 27.58
CA PRO A 211 -14.11 -4.11 28.78
C PRO A 211 -13.25 -5.36 28.53
N GLU A 212 -13.58 -6.14 27.48
CA GLU A 212 -12.88 -7.37 27.13
C GLU A 212 -11.48 -7.11 26.56
N ILE A 213 -11.22 -5.90 26.05
CA ILE A 213 -9.92 -5.54 25.50
C ILE A 213 -8.95 -5.21 26.65
N PRO A 214 -7.82 -5.94 26.79
CA PRO A 214 -6.85 -5.72 27.85
C PRO A 214 -6.36 -4.27 27.89
N ARG A 215 -6.29 -3.71 29.07
CA ARG A 215 -5.72 -2.37 29.29
C ARG A 215 -4.37 -2.47 29.96
N LEU A 216 -3.36 -1.94 29.31
CA LEU A 216 -2.01 -1.82 29.80
C LEU A 216 -1.81 -0.38 30.32
N SER A 217 -1.57 -0.26 31.61
CA SER A 217 -1.23 1.02 32.24
C SER A 217 0.29 1.13 32.38
N GLY A 218 0.88 2.19 31.83
CA GLY A 218 2.31 2.45 31.95
C GLY A 218 2.75 2.53 33.41
N ASP A 219 2.00 3.25 34.24
CA ASP A 219 2.26 3.37 35.70
C ASP A 219 2.21 1.99 36.38
N GLY A 220 1.21 1.18 36.03
CA GLY A 220 1.09 -0.17 36.57
C GLY A 220 2.24 -1.09 36.15
N ILE A 221 2.71 -0.94 34.92
CA ILE A 221 3.85 -1.72 34.40
C ILE A 221 5.14 -1.31 35.09
N TYR A 222 5.42 -0.01 35.23
CA TYR A 222 6.61 0.47 35.96
C TYR A 222 6.64 -0.03 37.39
N ARG A 223 5.50 0.01 38.10
CA ARG A 223 5.37 -0.55 39.46
C ARG A 223 5.71 -2.02 39.50
N ARG A 224 5.15 -2.81 38.57
CA ARG A 224 5.43 -4.27 38.49
C ARG A 224 6.90 -4.57 38.20
N ILE A 225 7.57 -3.76 37.39
CA ILE A 225 9.01 -3.89 37.09
C ILE A 225 9.82 -3.58 38.35
N ALA A 226 9.51 -2.46 39.05
CA ALA A 226 10.20 -2.06 40.26
C ALA A 226 10.03 -3.11 41.39
N GLU A 227 8.86 -3.69 41.53
CA GLU A 227 8.55 -4.76 42.47
C GLU A 227 9.06 -6.14 42.03
N ARG A 228 9.76 -6.25 40.90
CA ARG A 228 10.24 -7.52 40.32
C ARG A 228 9.15 -8.55 40.00
N LYS A 229 7.91 -8.07 39.81
CA LYS A 229 6.76 -8.88 39.40
C LYS A 229 6.60 -8.99 37.88
N LEU A 230 7.39 -8.21 37.15
CA LEU A 230 7.49 -8.24 35.69
C LEU A 230 8.94 -8.18 35.29
N ASP A 231 9.37 -9.12 34.45
CA ASP A 231 10.75 -9.13 33.97
C ASP A 231 10.97 -7.99 32.95
N ALA A 232 12.17 -7.41 33.00
CA ALA A 232 12.56 -6.33 32.13
C ALA A 232 14.10 -6.33 31.95
N PRO A 233 14.60 -5.84 30.81
CA PRO A 233 16.01 -5.66 30.58
C PRO A 233 16.69 -4.85 31.70
N LYS A 234 17.94 -5.20 32.05
CA LYS A 234 18.70 -4.57 33.14
C LYS A 234 18.76 -3.04 33.00
N ALA A 235 18.99 -2.54 31.79
CA ALA A 235 19.08 -1.11 31.53
C ALA A 235 17.75 -0.40 31.81
N LEU A 236 16.64 -0.96 31.35
CA LEU A 236 15.30 -0.41 31.59
C LEU A 236 14.93 -0.46 33.08
N ARG A 237 15.24 -1.56 33.76
CA ARG A 237 15.00 -1.73 35.19
C ARG A 237 15.79 -0.70 36.04
N ALA A 238 16.99 -0.32 35.60
CA ALA A 238 17.81 0.66 36.32
C ALA A 238 17.17 2.05 36.34
N LEU A 239 16.44 2.42 35.28
CA LEU A 239 15.70 3.70 35.19
C LEU A 239 14.36 3.66 35.92
N ILE A 240 13.74 2.48 36.05
CA ILE A 240 12.44 2.30 36.69
C ILE A 240 12.65 1.96 38.19
N SER A 241 13.29 2.85 38.90
CA SER A 241 13.50 2.68 40.34
C SER A 241 12.67 3.70 41.11
N PRO A 242 12.02 3.30 42.23
CA PRO A 242 11.31 4.25 43.09
C PRO A 242 12.25 5.32 43.64
N ALA A 243 11.74 6.53 43.80
CA ALA A 243 12.49 7.59 44.47
C ALA A 243 12.85 7.18 45.91
N PRO A 244 14.09 7.41 46.37
CA PRO A 244 14.53 7.03 47.71
C PRO A 244 13.61 7.59 48.78
N GLY A 245 13.15 6.73 49.69
CA GLY A 245 12.31 7.09 50.86
C GLY A 245 10.82 7.28 50.64
N THR A 246 10.34 7.32 49.37
CA THR A 246 8.91 7.54 49.10
C THR A 246 8.18 6.33 48.52
N GLY A 247 8.92 5.41 47.91
CA GLY A 247 8.32 4.29 47.15
C GLY A 247 7.51 4.72 45.92
N HIS A 248 7.47 6.04 45.64
CA HIS A 248 6.73 6.60 44.50
C HIS A 248 7.57 6.55 43.21
N ILE A 249 6.92 6.22 42.13
CA ILE A 249 7.52 6.27 40.78
C ILE A 249 6.88 7.44 40.02
N ASP A 250 7.66 8.44 39.69
CA ASP A 250 7.22 9.48 38.77
C ASP A 250 7.29 8.94 37.34
N SER A 251 6.17 8.44 36.87
CA SER A 251 6.05 7.80 35.55
C SER A 251 6.41 8.73 34.40
N ALA A 252 6.16 10.04 34.51
CA ALA A 252 6.50 10.98 33.44
C ALA A 252 8.02 11.16 33.32
N SER A 253 8.71 11.39 34.42
CA SER A 253 10.17 11.52 34.45
C SER A 253 10.85 10.21 34.04
N VAL A 254 10.36 9.06 34.52
CA VAL A 254 10.88 7.74 34.14
C VAL A 254 10.72 7.51 32.64
N THR A 255 9.53 7.78 32.09
CA THR A 255 9.29 7.58 30.65
C THR A 255 10.21 8.50 29.81
N THR A 256 10.36 9.75 30.21
CA THR A 256 11.28 10.69 29.51
C THR A 256 12.71 10.15 29.52
N ALA A 257 13.22 9.72 30.68
CA ALA A 257 14.55 9.12 30.79
C ALA A 257 14.72 7.84 29.96
N VAL A 258 13.69 6.98 29.90
CA VAL A 258 13.68 5.79 29.03
C VAL A 258 13.79 6.17 27.54
N CYS A 259 13.04 7.19 27.13
CA CYS A 259 13.08 7.67 25.74
C CYS A 259 14.44 8.28 25.39
N GLU A 260 14.97 9.14 26.24
CA GLU A 260 16.28 9.81 26.07
C GLU A 260 17.46 8.81 26.07
N ALA A 261 17.34 7.73 26.85
CA ALA A 261 18.32 6.65 26.87
C ALA A 261 18.21 5.67 25.66
N GLY A 262 17.27 5.90 24.71
CA GLY A 262 17.06 5.04 23.56
C GLY A 262 16.48 3.66 23.90
N LEU A 263 15.84 3.51 25.06
CA LEU A 263 15.29 2.24 25.55
C LEU A 263 13.80 2.03 25.18
N LEU A 264 13.23 2.92 24.38
CA LEU A 264 11.84 2.83 23.92
C LEU A 264 11.52 1.52 23.20
N PRO A 265 12.40 0.95 22.32
CA PRO A 265 12.15 -0.37 21.72
C PRO A 265 12.00 -1.48 22.75
N GLN A 266 12.78 -1.45 23.85
CA GLN A 266 12.68 -2.45 24.92
C GLN A 266 11.35 -2.31 25.69
N LEU A 267 10.91 -1.07 25.95
CA LEU A 267 9.64 -0.79 26.58
C LEU A 267 8.46 -1.24 25.69
N ALA A 268 8.50 -0.94 24.39
CA ALA A 268 7.52 -1.40 23.41
C ALA A 268 7.45 -2.93 23.34
N GLY A 269 8.59 -3.61 23.42
CA GLY A 269 8.67 -5.08 23.51
C GLY A 269 7.92 -5.64 24.72
N ILE A 270 8.00 -4.97 25.86
CA ILE A 270 7.23 -5.37 27.06
C ILE A 270 5.73 -5.20 26.83
N TYR A 271 5.30 -4.10 26.20
CA TYR A 271 3.88 -3.90 25.86
C TYR A 271 3.39 -4.99 24.90
N ALA A 272 4.13 -5.28 23.84
CA ALA A 272 3.80 -6.32 22.89
C ALA A 272 3.74 -7.73 23.53
N GLN A 273 4.68 -8.04 24.41
CA GLN A 273 4.69 -9.31 25.16
C GLN A 273 3.46 -9.44 26.08
N LEU A 274 3.10 -8.37 26.78
CA LEU A 274 1.93 -8.37 27.67
C LEU A 274 0.60 -8.45 26.91
N ALA A 275 0.54 -7.89 25.72
CA ALA A 275 -0.60 -8.00 24.81
C ALA A 275 -0.76 -9.43 24.25
N ASN A 276 0.31 -10.20 24.18
CA ASN A 276 0.30 -11.60 23.73
C ASN A 276 -0.43 -11.81 22.39
N GLY A 277 -0.22 -10.92 21.43
CA GLY A 277 -0.86 -10.98 20.11
C GLY A 277 -2.36 -10.69 20.10
N GLN A 278 -2.92 -10.11 21.15
CA GLN A 278 -4.32 -9.70 21.26
C GLN A 278 -4.45 -8.18 21.15
N ASP A 279 -5.65 -7.71 20.82
CA ASP A 279 -6.00 -6.30 20.90
C ASP A 279 -5.71 -5.77 22.31
N PHE A 280 -5.18 -4.56 22.41
CA PHE A 280 -4.96 -3.92 23.70
C PHE A 280 -5.08 -2.40 23.64
N VAL A 281 -5.32 -1.82 24.81
CA VAL A 281 -5.26 -0.37 25.01
C VAL A 281 -4.04 -0.05 25.84
N LEU A 282 -3.22 0.87 25.41
CA LEU A 282 -2.10 1.42 26.18
C LEU A 282 -2.47 2.80 26.70
N ASP A 283 -2.52 2.93 28.02
CA ASP A 283 -2.73 4.17 28.74
C ASP A 283 -1.43 4.54 29.47
N THR A 284 -0.64 5.42 28.86
CA THR A 284 0.64 5.87 29.41
C THR A 284 0.96 7.29 28.95
N TYR A 285 1.95 7.91 29.56
CA TYR A 285 2.54 9.14 29.03
C TYR A 285 3.73 8.79 28.15
N ILE A 286 3.79 9.37 26.94
CA ILE A 286 4.97 9.36 26.08
C ILE A 286 5.20 10.80 25.57
N PRO A 287 6.42 11.36 25.73
CA PRO A 287 6.71 12.68 25.18
C PRO A 287 6.43 12.71 23.68
N GLU A 288 5.90 13.83 23.21
CA GLU A 288 5.39 13.96 21.83
C GLU A 288 6.40 13.53 20.75
N ALA A 289 7.67 13.91 20.94
CA ALA A 289 8.74 13.58 19.99
C ALA A 289 9.00 12.08 19.80
N TYR A 290 8.56 11.23 20.74
CA TYR A 290 8.81 9.79 20.73
C TYR A 290 7.56 8.95 20.41
N ARG A 291 6.40 9.56 20.22
CA ARG A 291 5.12 8.83 20.00
C ARG A 291 5.11 8.06 18.68
N GLU A 292 5.64 8.66 17.62
CA GLU A 292 5.76 7.98 16.32
C GLU A 292 6.76 6.81 16.40
N ALA A 293 7.85 6.97 17.14
CA ALA A 293 8.80 5.89 17.35
C ALA A 293 8.18 4.71 18.10
N LEU A 294 7.38 4.97 19.16
CA LEU A 294 6.65 3.91 19.86
C LEU A 294 5.65 3.20 18.92
N ALA A 295 4.89 3.96 18.14
CA ALA A 295 3.95 3.39 17.18
C ALA A 295 4.67 2.48 16.19
N GLY A 296 5.79 2.92 15.61
CA GLY A 296 6.60 2.12 14.70
C GLY A 296 7.19 0.84 15.34
N GLU A 297 7.54 0.86 16.64
CA GLU A 297 7.98 -0.37 17.32
C GLU A 297 6.84 -1.38 17.48
N LEU A 298 5.63 -0.92 17.83
CA LEU A 298 4.45 -1.77 17.95
C LEU A 298 3.99 -2.30 16.58
N GLU A 299 4.08 -1.49 15.52
CA GLU A 299 3.83 -1.95 14.14
C GLU A 299 4.83 -3.04 13.72
N ARG A 300 6.12 -2.88 14.04
CA ARG A 300 7.14 -3.92 13.82
C ARG A 300 6.86 -5.20 14.64
N ALA A 301 6.26 -5.05 15.81
CA ALA A 301 5.81 -6.19 16.62
C ALA A 301 4.50 -6.84 16.10
N GLY A 302 3.93 -6.33 15.00
CA GLY A 302 2.78 -6.93 14.32
C GLY A 302 1.42 -6.41 14.75
N PHE A 303 1.35 -5.22 15.35
CA PHE A 303 0.09 -4.57 15.72
C PHE A 303 -0.37 -3.54 14.68
N PHE A 304 -1.67 -3.38 14.53
CA PHE A 304 -2.25 -2.21 13.87
C PHE A 304 -2.41 -1.11 14.92
N VAL A 305 -1.65 -0.02 14.76
CA VAL A 305 -1.58 1.03 15.78
C VAL A 305 -2.55 2.16 15.49
N VAL A 306 -3.37 2.49 16.51
CA VAL A 306 -4.25 3.67 16.51
C VAL A 306 -3.84 4.58 17.66
N ASN A 307 -3.31 5.77 17.32
CA ASN A 307 -2.96 6.78 18.30
C ASN A 307 -4.15 7.73 18.50
N VAL A 308 -4.68 7.78 19.73
CA VAL A 308 -5.79 8.64 20.10
C VAL A 308 -5.25 9.83 20.89
N SER A 309 -5.33 11.03 20.30
CA SER A 309 -5.01 12.28 20.99
C SER A 309 -6.29 12.97 21.44
N LEU A 310 -6.33 13.37 22.69
CA LEU A 310 -7.44 14.14 23.28
C LEU A 310 -7.30 15.65 23.03
N ARG A 311 -6.22 16.08 22.40
CA ARG A 311 -5.93 17.49 22.07
C ARG A 311 -6.36 17.92 20.66
N GLY A 312 -7.12 17.11 19.96
CA GLY A 312 -7.62 17.35 18.62
C GLY A 312 -7.08 16.33 17.59
N VAL A 313 -7.74 16.28 16.44
CA VAL A 313 -7.32 15.44 15.33
C VAL A 313 -6.14 16.13 14.65
N ARG A 314 -4.93 15.61 14.82
CA ARG A 314 -3.80 16.03 14.00
C ARG A 314 -4.03 15.59 12.56
N GLU A 315 -3.94 16.55 11.66
CA GLU A 315 -3.88 16.24 10.25
C GLU A 315 -2.67 15.36 9.98
N GLN A 316 -2.93 14.15 9.50
CA GLN A 316 -1.85 13.17 9.33
C GLN A 316 -0.84 13.69 8.31
N ALA A 317 0.42 13.77 8.70
CA ALA A 317 1.51 14.34 7.89
C ALA A 317 1.62 13.67 6.50
N TRP A 318 1.25 12.38 6.39
CA TRP A 318 1.27 11.64 5.14
C TRP A 318 0.27 12.17 4.09
N LEU A 319 -0.87 12.78 4.50
CA LEU A 319 -1.82 13.43 3.58
C LEU A 319 -1.19 14.62 2.86
N ARG A 320 -0.22 15.29 3.50
CA ARG A 320 0.47 16.47 2.94
C ARG A 320 1.64 16.10 2.01
N GLN A 321 2.12 14.85 2.08
CA GLN A 321 3.34 14.41 1.37
C GLN A 321 3.07 13.68 0.05
N ARG A 322 1.81 13.59 -0.41
CA ARG A 322 1.49 12.98 -1.70
C ARG A 322 2.16 13.76 -2.82
N PRO A 323 3.00 13.12 -3.65
CA PRO A 323 3.48 13.79 -4.84
C PRO A 323 2.29 14.16 -5.72
N PRO A 324 2.21 15.39 -6.21
CA PRO A 324 1.15 15.78 -7.13
C PRO A 324 1.16 14.87 -8.36
N LEU A 325 -0.02 14.44 -8.84
CA LEU A 325 -0.13 13.62 -10.05
C LEU A 325 0.57 14.27 -11.25
N GLY A 326 0.49 15.61 -11.39
CA GLY A 326 1.20 16.34 -12.43
C GLY A 326 2.73 16.19 -12.38
N ARG A 327 3.34 15.87 -11.23
CA ARG A 327 4.77 15.52 -11.19
C ARG A 327 5.04 14.15 -11.79
N TYR A 328 4.11 13.21 -11.62
CA TYR A 328 4.24 11.90 -12.26
C TYR A 328 4.05 11.98 -13.78
N GLU A 329 3.09 12.79 -14.25
CA GLU A 329 2.92 13.10 -15.68
C GLU A 329 4.21 13.67 -16.28
N ALA A 330 4.78 14.70 -15.64
CA ALA A 330 6.05 15.30 -16.07
C ALA A 330 7.22 14.30 -16.06
N TYR A 331 7.27 13.38 -15.08
CA TYR A 331 8.24 12.29 -15.07
C TYR A 331 8.04 11.36 -16.27
N MET A 332 6.81 10.97 -16.58
CA MET A 332 6.49 10.14 -17.76
C MET A 332 6.92 10.83 -19.06
N ASP A 333 6.63 12.13 -19.20
CA ASP A 333 7.11 12.91 -20.34
C ASP A 333 8.65 12.94 -20.45
N SER A 334 9.34 12.96 -19.29
CA SER A 334 10.79 12.89 -19.25
C SER A 334 11.36 11.56 -19.75
N LEU A 335 10.63 10.44 -19.51
CA LEU A 335 11.03 9.13 -20.04
C LEU A 335 10.96 9.11 -21.56
N LEU A 336 9.91 9.70 -22.14
CA LEU A 336 9.79 9.85 -23.58
C LEU A 336 10.91 10.74 -24.14
N ALA A 337 11.24 11.83 -23.44
CA ALA A 337 12.29 12.76 -23.83
C ALA A 337 13.70 12.15 -23.85
N ARG A 338 13.99 11.20 -22.96
CA ARG A 338 15.30 10.49 -22.89
C ARG A 338 15.62 9.68 -24.15
N SER A 339 14.59 9.31 -24.90
CA SER A 339 14.74 8.52 -26.13
C SER A 339 14.31 9.29 -27.37
N ARG A 340 14.35 10.63 -27.32
CA ARG A 340 14.00 11.44 -28.48
C ARG A 340 14.89 11.09 -29.67
N ILE A 341 14.23 10.83 -30.76
CA ILE A 341 14.84 10.70 -32.08
C ILE A 341 14.50 11.96 -32.90
N ASP A 342 15.27 12.17 -33.96
CA ASP A 342 14.86 13.11 -35.01
C ASP A 342 13.67 12.48 -35.74
N GLU A 343 12.47 12.96 -35.46
CA GLU A 343 11.19 12.43 -35.98
C GLU A 343 11.16 12.47 -37.49
N ASP A 344 11.55 13.61 -38.09
CA ASP A 344 11.50 13.81 -39.54
C ASP A 344 12.52 12.90 -40.24
N ALA A 345 13.74 12.81 -39.73
CA ALA A 345 14.76 11.92 -40.24
C ALA A 345 14.33 10.44 -40.11
N TYR A 346 13.70 10.07 -39.01
CA TYR A 346 13.24 8.71 -38.82
C TYR A 346 12.09 8.34 -39.76
N LEU A 347 11.12 9.22 -39.96
CA LEU A 347 10.02 9.01 -40.91
C LEU A 347 10.52 8.97 -42.36
N ALA A 348 11.49 9.83 -42.71
CA ALA A 348 12.14 9.78 -44.03
C ALA A 348 12.88 8.46 -44.29
N ALA A 349 13.51 7.90 -43.23
CA ALA A 349 14.22 6.61 -43.33
C ALA A 349 13.27 5.39 -43.32
N ASN A 350 12.01 5.56 -42.90
CA ASN A 350 11.03 4.48 -42.76
C ASN A 350 9.67 4.87 -43.33
N PRO A 351 9.52 4.83 -44.70
CA PRO A 351 8.30 5.31 -45.38
C PRO A 351 7.01 4.56 -45.01
N ASP A 352 7.12 3.30 -44.61
CA ASP A 352 6.01 2.49 -44.11
C ASP A 352 5.47 3.05 -42.78
N VAL A 353 6.36 3.46 -41.91
CA VAL A 353 6.01 4.12 -40.63
C VAL A 353 5.39 5.50 -40.88
N ALA A 354 6.00 6.29 -41.80
CA ALA A 354 5.49 7.60 -42.17
C ALA A 354 4.03 7.50 -42.68
N ARG A 355 3.76 6.50 -43.53
CA ARG A 355 2.38 6.24 -44.00
C ARG A 355 1.43 5.88 -42.87
N ALA A 356 1.84 5.01 -41.97
CA ALA A 356 1.01 4.61 -40.83
C ALA A 356 0.71 5.79 -39.88
N VAL A 357 1.64 6.72 -39.73
CA VAL A 357 1.44 7.97 -38.97
C VAL A 357 0.42 8.88 -39.69
N THR A 358 0.60 9.08 -41.00
CA THR A 358 -0.31 9.88 -41.80
C THR A 358 -1.74 9.33 -41.84
N GLU A 359 -1.88 8.00 -41.82
CA GLU A 359 -3.17 7.32 -41.78
C GLU A 359 -3.77 7.25 -40.36
N GLY A 360 -3.13 7.84 -39.37
CA GLY A 360 -3.59 7.83 -37.97
C GLY A 360 -3.53 6.46 -37.27
N LYS A 361 -2.84 5.48 -37.88
CA LYS A 361 -2.64 4.13 -37.30
C LYS A 361 -1.56 4.12 -36.21
N LEU A 362 -0.65 5.08 -36.27
CA LEU A 362 0.40 5.31 -35.28
C LEU A 362 0.38 6.77 -34.83
N PRO A 363 0.59 7.06 -33.53
CA PRO A 363 0.61 8.43 -33.02
C PRO A 363 1.80 9.25 -33.56
N SER A 364 2.98 8.64 -33.73
CA SER A 364 4.21 9.28 -34.20
C SER A 364 5.29 8.27 -34.55
N GLY A 365 6.31 8.68 -35.27
CA GLY A 365 7.53 7.90 -35.56
C GLY A 365 8.33 7.63 -34.29
N GLN A 366 8.37 8.59 -33.36
CA GLN A 366 8.98 8.45 -32.03
C GLN A 366 8.36 7.25 -31.28
N VAL A 367 7.03 7.16 -31.24
CA VAL A 367 6.29 6.07 -30.62
C VAL A 367 6.59 4.76 -31.32
N HIS A 368 6.56 4.73 -32.67
CA HIS A 368 6.93 3.53 -33.42
C HIS A 368 8.35 3.06 -33.11
N TYR A 369 9.33 3.98 -33.08
CA TYR A 369 10.73 3.64 -32.80
C TYR A 369 10.88 2.99 -31.43
N TRP A 370 10.19 3.53 -30.44
CA TRP A 370 10.21 3.02 -29.08
C TRP A 370 9.64 1.61 -28.96
N PHE A 371 8.48 1.38 -29.56
CA PHE A 371 7.76 0.11 -29.42
C PHE A 371 8.33 -1.00 -30.31
N PHE A 372 8.73 -0.66 -31.51
CA PHE A 372 9.07 -1.63 -32.55
C PHE A 372 10.45 -1.35 -33.14
N GLY A 373 10.73 -0.11 -33.47
CA GLY A 373 11.88 0.28 -34.31
C GLY A 373 13.24 -0.11 -33.73
N LYS A 374 13.40 -0.06 -32.39
CA LYS A 374 14.63 -0.53 -31.71
C LYS A 374 14.83 -2.04 -31.90
N ARG A 375 13.78 -2.85 -31.75
CA ARG A 375 13.84 -4.31 -31.95
C ARG A 375 13.99 -4.68 -33.40
N GLU A 376 13.32 -3.96 -34.29
CA GLU A 376 13.41 -4.14 -35.73
C GLU A 376 14.71 -3.58 -36.32
N LYS A 377 15.57 -2.97 -35.50
CA LYS A 377 16.82 -2.31 -35.93
C LYS A 377 16.58 -1.30 -37.05
N ARG A 378 15.49 -0.55 -36.99
CA ARG A 378 15.12 0.47 -37.98
C ARG A 378 16.17 1.58 -38.04
N LYS A 379 16.40 2.10 -39.23
CA LYS A 379 17.32 3.23 -39.45
C LYS A 379 16.77 4.49 -38.82
N LEU A 380 17.61 5.23 -38.11
CA LEU A 380 17.27 6.52 -37.51
C LEU A 380 17.35 7.68 -38.48
N LYS A 381 18.12 7.50 -39.55
CA LYS A 381 18.34 8.51 -40.62
C LYS A 381 18.35 7.81 -41.95
N PRO A 382 18.01 8.51 -43.08
CA PRO A 382 18.04 7.98 -44.43
C PRO A 382 19.39 7.42 -44.88
#